data_1ffc36b14d5e5cd3a3b86f54d6d4c652
#
_entry.id   1ffc36b14d5e5cd3a3b86f54d6d4c652
#
_cell.length_a   1.000
_cell.length_b   1.000
_cell.length_c   1.000
_cell.angle_alpha   90.00
_cell.angle_beta   90.00
_cell.angle_gamma   90.00
#
_symmetry.space_group_name_H-M   'P 1'
#
loop_
_entity.id
_entity.type
_entity.pdbx_description
1 polymer ?
#
loop_
_entity_poly.entity_id
_entity_poly.type
_entity_poly.pdbx_seq_one_letter_code
_entity_poly.pdbx_strand_id
1 'polypeptide(L)'
;MRIELVAVASVVAALTIPIAGPAIEVRTWPVLTDAEVIGQEKIGDQVSFRVEAMRKRPSCMYQDVVAKIEQQGQATKTAEVETPFSGRRISRPPGRQYMGSWKVPKPPNPDGVDMTPGTIVTFFVRYQCHVLWDTMARIGPVRVE
;
A
#
# COMPACT_ATOMS: atom_id res chain seq x y z
N MET A 1 20.37 -40.76 7.72
CA MET A 1 18.98 -40.49 7.22
C MET A 1 18.19 -39.43 7.99
N ARG A 2 18.22 -39.37 9.31
CA ARG A 2 17.49 -38.32 10.08
C ARG A 2 18.10 -36.91 9.94
N ILE A 3 19.42 -36.77 9.87
CA ILE A 3 20.11 -35.47 9.76
C ILE A 3 19.89 -34.84 8.41
N GLU A 4 19.89 -35.61 7.34
CA GLU A 4 19.65 -35.11 5.97
C GLU A 4 18.22 -34.64 5.81
N LEU A 5 17.22 -35.29 6.38
CA LEU A 5 15.83 -34.89 6.36
C LEU A 5 15.60 -33.55 7.10
N VAL A 6 16.25 -33.35 8.23
CA VAL A 6 16.18 -32.10 8.99
C VAL A 6 16.84 -30.95 8.23
N ALA A 7 17.98 -31.19 7.58
CA ALA A 7 18.67 -30.18 6.79
C ALA A 7 17.83 -29.75 5.59
N VAL A 8 17.26 -30.71 4.85
CA VAL A 8 16.38 -30.41 3.70
C VAL A 8 15.11 -29.66 4.14
N ALA A 9 14.47 -30.09 5.22
CA ALA A 9 13.30 -29.41 5.77
C ALA A 9 13.63 -27.95 6.20
N SER A 10 14.80 -27.73 6.80
CA SER A 10 15.24 -26.39 7.20
C SER A 10 15.50 -25.47 6.00
N VAL A 11 16.10 -25.97 4.93
CA VAL A 11 16.36 -25.21 3.71
C VAL A 11 15.04 -24.87 3.01
N VAL A 12 14.12 -25.82 2.89
CA VAL A 12 12.80 -25.61 2.30
C VAL A 12 12.02 -24.57 3.11
N ALA A 13 12.02 -24.67 4.43
CA ALA A 13 11.36 -23.67 5.30
C ALA A 13 12.00 -22.28 5.14
N ALA A 14 13.32 -22.19 5.10
CA ALA A 14 14.03 -20.92 4.92
C ALA A 14 13.72 -20.22 3.58
N LEU A 15 13.42 -20.98 2.52
CA LEU A 15 13.06 -20.45 1.21
C LEU A 15 11.55 -20.13 1.08
N THR A 16 10.69 -20.91 1.74
CA THR A 16 9.23 -20.75 1.61
C THR A 16 8.67 -19.63 2.51
N ILE A 17 9.23 -19.42 3.69
CA ILE A 17 8.77 -18.40 4.64
C ILE A 17 8.81 -16.98 4.04
N PRO A 18 9.90 -16.52 3.42
CA PRO A 18 9.93 -15.16 2.83
C PRO A 18 8.96 -14.98 1.65
N ILE A 19 8.60 -16.05 0.95
CA ILE A 19 7.71 -16.01 -0.20
C ILE A 19 6.26 -16.06 0.22
N ALA A 20 5.90 -16.98 1.09
CA ALA A 20 4.52 -17.20 1.53
C ALA A 20 4.11 -16.34 2.73
N GLY A 21 5.07 -15.94 3.56
CA GLY A 21 4.83 -15.17 4.78
C GLY A 21 4.03 -13.89 4.55
N PRO A 22 4.42 -13.01 3.62
CA PRO A 22 3.68 -11.78 3.34
C PRO A 22 2.23 -12.03 2.91
N ALA A 23 2.01 -13.02 2.06
CA ALA A 23 0.67 -13.35 1.56
C ALA A 23 -0.25 -13.91 2.64
N ILE A 24 0.29 -14.74 3.53
CA ILE A 24 -0.43 -15.28 4.68
C ILE A 24 -0.72 -14.16 5.69
N GLU A 25 0.26 -13.33 5.97
CA GLU A 25 0.14 -12.23 6.93
C GLU A 25 -0.94 -11.23 6.53
N VAL A 26 -0.96 -10.79 5.28
CA VAL A 26 -1.99 -9.88 4.76
C VAL A 26 -3.39 -10.46 4.91
N ARG A 27 -3.54 -11.77 4.79
CA ARG A 27 -4.84 -12.45 4.85
C ARG A 27 -5.32 -12.72 6.28
N THR A 28 -4.39 -13.06 7.18
CA THR A 28 -4.72 -13.48 8.56
C THR A 28 -4.62 -12.33 9.57
N TRP A 29 -3.66 -11.43 9.38
CA TRP A 29 -3.40 -10.29 10.26
C TRP A 29 -3.19 -8.99 9.48
N PRO A 30 -4.23 -8.47 8.82
CA PRO A 30 -4.09 -7.23 8.06
C PRO A 30 -3.72 -6.05 8.98
N VAL A 31 -2.88 -5.17 8.46
CA VAL A 31 -2.50 -3.93 9.15
C VAL A 31 -3.65 -2.94 9.16
N LEU A 32 -4.34 -2.84 8.01
CA LEU A 32 -5.51 -2.01 7.81
C LEU A 32 -6.71 -2.87 7.43
N THR A 33 -7.86 -2.52 7.96
CA THR A 33 -9.17 -3.03 7.50
C THR A 33 -10.09 -1.86 7.23
N ASP A 34 -11.19 -2.11 6.52
CA ASP A 34 -12.20 -1.09 6.20
C ASP A 34 -11.56 0.19 5.65
N ALA A 35 -10.53 0.00 4.83
CA ALA A 35 -9.79 1.09 4.21
C ALA A 35 -10.52 1.55 2.95
N GLU A 36 -10.90 2.83 2.94
CA GLU A 36 -11.72 3.41 1.88
C GLU A 36 -11.28 4.83 1.53
N VAL A 37 -11.53 5.22 0.31
CA VAL A 37 -11.45 6.61 -0.12
C VAL A 37 -12.81 7.24 0.13
N ILE A 38 -12.86 8.17 1.08
CA ILE A 38 -14.08 8.83 1.53
C ILE A 38 -14.43 10.08 0.72
N GLY A 39 -13.54 10.49 -0.18
CA GLY A 39 -13.79 11.64 -1.07
C GLY A 39 -12.63 11.92 -1.98
N GLN A 40 -12.96 12.63 -3.05
CA GLN A 40 -12.00 13.16 -4.03
C GLN A 40 -12.18 14.67 -4.10
N GLU A 41 -11.07 15.37 -4.27
CA GLU A 41 -11.07 16.82 -4.44
C GLU A 41 -10.05 17.20 -5.51
N LYS A 42 -10.48 18.00 -6.47
CA LYS A 42 -9.59 18.54 -7.50
C LYS A 42 -9.03 19.87 -7.01
N ILE A 43 -7.74 19.92 -6.76
CA ILE A 43 -7.02 21.13 -6.35
C ILE A 43 -6.16 21.58 -7.54
N GLY A 44 -6.64 22.57 -8.30
CA GLY A 44 -6.06 22.92 -9.59
C GLY A 44 -6.17 21.75 -10.58
N ASP A 45 -5.04 21.27 -11.09
CA ASP A 45 -4.97 20.12 -12.00
C ASP A 45 -4.65 18.80 -11.28
N GLN A 46 -4.53 18.82 -9.96
CA GLN A 46 -4.16 17.63 -9.16
C GLN A 46 -5.38 17.09 -8.43
N VAL A 47 -5.55 15.76 -8.50
CA VAL A 47 -6.59 15.07 -7.73
C VAL A 47 -6.03 14.64 -6.39
N SER A 48 -6.74 14.99 -5.34
CA SER A 48 -6.45 14.60 -3.97
C SER A 48 -7.52 13.62 -3.48
N PHE A 49 -7.10 12.55 -2.83
CA PHE A 49 -7.97 11.50 -2.28
C PHE A 49 -7.94 11.55 -0.77
N ARG A 50 -9.11 11.67 -0.15
CA ARG A 50 -9.24 11.57 1.32
C ARG A 50 -9.43 10.13 1.71
N VAL A 51 -8.59 9.62 2.59
CA VAL A 51 -8.54 8.20 2.94
C VAL A 51 -8.79 8.00 4.42
N GLU A 52 -9.64 7.03 4.74
CA GLU A 52 -9.85 6.50 6.09
C GLU A 52 -9.56 5.01 6.14
N ALA A 53 -9.14 4.52 7.28
CA ALA A 53 -8.93 3.10 7.52
C ALA A 53 -9.04 2.76 9.01
N MET A 54 -9.38 1.51 9.29
CA MET A 54 -9.28 0.93 10.62
C MET A 54 -7.89 0.30 10.78
N ARG A 55 -7.06 0.84 11.66
CA ARG A 55 -5.75 0.27 11.96
C ARG A 55 -5.86 -0.83 13.00
N LYS A 56 -5.32 -2.00 12.70
CA LYS A 56 -5.35 -3.18 13.57
C LYS A 56 -4.02 -3.44 14.27
N ARG A 57 -2.90 -3.11 13.64
CA ARG A 57 -1.56 -3.43 14.15
C ARG A 57 -0.75 -2.15 14.43
N PRO A 58 -0.67 -1.73 15.71
CA PRO A 58 0.09 -0.53 16.09
C PRO A 58 1.61 -0.69 15.93
N SER A 59 2.13 -1.92 16.01
CA SER A 59 3.57 -2.20 15.91
C SER A 59 4.15 -2.04 14.51
N CYS A 60 3.29 -2.03 13.47
CA CYS A 60 3.75 -1.88 12.09
C CYS A 60 4.08 -0.42 11.80
N MET A 61 5.24 -0.18 11.22
CA MET A 61 5.65 1.17 10.82
C MET A 61 5.26 1.45 9.37
N TYR A 62 4.62 2.57 9.14
CA TYR A 62 4.36 3.08 7.80
C TYR A 62 5.68 3.34 7.05
N GLN A 63 5.73 2.97 5.78
CA GLN A 63 6.86 3.22 4.88
C GLN A 63 6.48 4.26 3.82
N ASP A 64 5.62 3.84 2.90
CA ASP A 64 5.17 4.66 1.77
C ASP A 64 3.82 4.19 1.22
N VAL A 65 3.32 4.93 0.24
CA VAL A 65 2.16 4.57 -0.57
C VAL A 65 2.52 4.63 -2.04
N VAL A 66 2.17 3.58 -2.78
CA VAL A 66 2.28 3.53 -4.23
C VAL A 66 0.89 3.42 -4.83
N ALA A 67 0.61 4.24 -5.83
CA ALA A 67 -0.61 4.15 -6.63
C ALA A 67 -0.36 3.35 -7.90
N LYS A 68 -1.23 2.38 -8.18
CA LYS A 68 -1.39 1.77 -9.48
C LYS A 68 -2.48 2.53 -10.23
N ILE A 69 -2.16 3.02 -11.41
CA ILE A 69 -3.02 3.91 -12.20
C ILE A 69 -3.32 3.24 -13.54
N GLU A 70 -4.60 3.05 -13.80
CA GLU A 70 -5.10 2.40 -15.00
C GLU A 70 -5.99 3.38 -15.77
N GLN A 71 -5.56 3.74 -16.98
CA GLN A 71 -6.28 4.62 -17.90
C GLN A 71 -6.64 3.85 -19.16
N GLN A 72 -7.83 4.11 -19.70
CA GLN A 72 -8.28 3.42 -20.89
C GLN A 72 -7.33 3.68 -22.08
N GLY A 73 -6.89 2.60 -22.72
CA GLY A 73 -5.99 2.66 -23.88
C GLY A 73 -4.53 2.99 -23.55
N GLN A 74 -4.17 3.05 -22.28
CA GLN A 74 -2.78 3.28 -21.85
C GLN A 74 -2.22 2.12 -21.03
N ALA A 75 -0.91 1.99 -21.03
CA ALA A 75 -0.23 1.05 -20.14
C ALA A 75 -0.45 1.46 -18.68
N THR A 76 -0.61 0.48 -17.81
CA THR A 76 -0.66 0.70 -16.36
C THR A 76 0.59 1.40 -15.88
N LYS A 77 0.41 2.46 -15.11
CA LYS A 77 1.49 3.22 -14.48
C LYS A 77 1.48 3.03 -12.98
N THR A 78 2.64 3.24 -12.36
CA THR A 78 2.79 3.31 -10.91
C THR A 78 3.40 4.65 -10.55
N ALA A 79 2.94 5.25 -9.46
CA ALA A 79 3.50 6.49 -8.94
C ALA A 79 3.59 6.43 -7.41
N GLU A 80 4.65 6.99 -6.84
CA GLU A 80 4.72 7.22 -5.40
C GLU A 80 3.75 8.35 -5.02
N VAL A 81 2.94 8.09 -3.99
CA VAL A 81 1.87 9.00 -3.56
C VAL A 81 2.38 9.92 -2.47
N GLU A 82 2.16 11.21 -2.65
CA GLU A 82 2.41 12.20 -1.61
C GLU A 82 1.33 12.08 -0.53
N THR A 83 1.75 11.79 0.69
CA THR A 83 0.87 11.71 1.85
C THR A 83 1.35 12.66 2.94
N PRO A 84 0.52 13.01 3.95
CA PRO A 84 0.97 13.78 5.10
C PRO A 84 2.11 13.13 5.88
N PHE A 85 2.40 11.87 5.59
CA PHE A 85 3.42 11.06 6.27
C PHE A 85 4.61 10.72 5.40
N SER A 86 4.66 11.18 4.16
CA SER A 86 5.77 10.92 3.23
C SER A 86 7.11 11.30 3.87
N GLY A 87 8.06 10.39 3.77
CA GLY A 87 9.39 10.54 4.39
C GLY A 87 9.44 10.33 5.91
N ARG A 88 8.34 9.93 6.55
CA ARG A 88 8.30 9.69 8.01
C ARG A 88 7.92 8.25 8.30
N ARG A 89 8.74 7.58 9.11
CA ARG A 89 8.36 6.28 9.70
C ARG A 89 7.47 6.54 10.92
N ILE A 90 6.17 6.28 10.79
CA ILE A 90 5.20 6.57 11.84
C ILE A 90 4.56 5.29 12.33
N SER A 91 4.52 5.13 13.64
CA SER A 91 3.65 4.20 14.33
C SER A 91 2.42 4.97 14.83
N ARG A 92 1.23 4.38 14.70
CA ARG A 92 -0.02 4.96 15.18
C ARG A 92 -0.79 3.97 16.03
N PRO A 93 -1.60 4.42 16.98
CA PRO A 93 -2.43 3.53 17.79
C PRO A 93 -3.45 2.78 16.92
N PRO A 94 -3.99 1.64 17.40
CA PRO A 94 -5.09 0.96 16.72
C PRO A 94 -6.35 1.80 16.75
N GLY A 95 -7.27 1.54 15.83
CA GLY A 95 -8.56 2.22 15.72
C GLY A 95 -8.80 2.86 14.36
N ARG A 96 -9.99 3.47 14.20
CA ARG A 96 -10.36 4.20 12.98
C ARG A 96 -9.56 5.48 12.90
N GLN A 97 -8.98 5.74 11.74
CA GLN A 97 -8.09 6.88 11.53
C GLN A 97 -8.33 7.52 10.17
N TYR A 98 -8.37 8.83 10.18
CA TYR A 98 -8.21 9.63 8.97
C TYR A 98 -6.74 9.61 8.56
N MET A 99 -6.46 9.08 7.40
CA MET A 99 -5.09 8.93 6.89
C MET A 99 -4.62 10.14 6.07
N GLY A 100 -5.44 11.18 6.02
CA GLY A 100 -5.11 12.42 5.35
C GLY A 100 -5.51 12.45 3.88
N SER A 101 -5.04 13.50 3.21
CA SER A 101 -5.22 13.72 1.79
C SER A 101 -4.00 13.21 1.03
N TRP A 102 -4.24 12.30 0.10
CA TRP A 102 -3.21 11.65 -0.70
C TRP A 102 -3.22 12.22 -2.11
N LYS A 103 -2.06 12.60 -2.60
CA LYS A 103 -1.90 13.22 -3.90
C LYS A 103 -1.03 12.36 -4.81
N VAL A 104 -1.52 12.06 -6.00
CA VAL A 104 -0.69 11.46 -7.04
C VAL A 104 0.09 12.57 -7.72
N PRO A 105 1.43 12.46 -7.85
CA PRO A 105 2.22 13.46 -8.53
C PRO A 105 1.77 13.64 -9.99
N LYS A 106 1.89 14.85 -10.49
CA LYS A 106 1.58 15.19 -11.88
C LYS A 106 2.85 15.59 -12.65
N PRO A 107 2.82 15.57 -14.00
CA PRO A 107 3.89 16.16 -14.80
C PRO A 107 4.17 17.63 -14.40
N PRO A 108 5.42 18.13 -14.44
CA PRO A 108 6.60 17.49 -15.03
C PRO A 108 7.36 16.51 -14.13
N ASN A 109 6.82 16.09 -12.98
CA ASN A 109 7.43 15.04 -12.18
C ASN A 109 7.59 13.79 -13.06
N PRO A 110 8.76 13.12 -13.10
CA PRO A 110 9.00 11.93 -13.93
C PRO A 110 7.98 10.82 -13.71
N ASP A 111 7.52 10.64 -12.48
CA ASP A 111 6.51 9.66 -12.09
C ASP A 111 5.09 10.23 -12.13
N GLY A 112 4.94 11.46 -12.61
CA GLY A 112 3.66 12.16 -12.64
C GLY A 112 2.70 11.60 -13.67
N VAL A 113 1.42 11.57 -13.32
CA VAL A 113 0.33 11.11 -14.20
C VAL A 113 -0.80 12.13 -14.20
N ASP A 114 -1.24 12.51 -15.42
CA ASP A 114 -2.44 13.32 -15.58
C ASP A 114 -3.68 12.47 -15.29
N MET A 115 -4.39 12.84 -14.24
CA MET A 115 -5.62 12.18 -13.83
C MET A 115 -6.81 12.71 -14.63
N THR A 116 -7.24 11.92 -15.61
CA THR A 116 -8.46 12.21 -16.37
C THR A 116 -9.67 11.52 -15.73
N PRO A 117 -10.88 12.05 -15.89
CA PRO A 117 -12.10 11.37 -15.48
C PRO A 117 -12.18 9.94 -16.03
N GLY A 118 -12.59 9.02 -15.21
CA GLY A 118 -12.61 7.58 -15.55
C GLY A 118 -11.32 6.81 -15.26
N THR A 119 -10.22 7.49 -14.90
CA THR A 119 -8.99 6.82 -14.42
C THR A 119 -9.29 5.98 -13.18
N ILE A 120 -8.76 4.77 -13.13
CA ILE A 120 -8.89 3.88 -11.98
C ILE A 120 -7.58 3.91 -11.19
N VAL A 121 -7.67 4.18 -9.90
CA VAL A 121 -6.53 4.25 -8.98
C VAL A 121 -6.68 3.21 -7.89
N THR A 122 -5.63 2.44 -7.67
CA THR A 122 -5.54 1.50 -6.54
C THR A 122 -4.30 1.86 -5.74
N PHE A 123 -4.47 2.10 -4.45
CA PHE A 123 -3.37 2.42 -3.56
C PHE A 123 -2.85 1.17 -2.85
N PHE A 124 -1.55 1.09 -2.70
CA PHE A 124 -0.85 0.07 -1.94
C PHE A 124 -0.03 0.77 -0.86
N VAL A 125 -0.44 0.59 0.38
CA VAL A 125 0.26 1.13 1.56
C VAL A 125 1.23 0.09 2.05
N ARG A 126 2.50 0.43 2.12
CA ARG A 126 3.56 -0.45 2.58
C ARG A 126 3.87 -0.19 4.04
N TYR A 127 3.91 -1.27 4.82
CA TYR A 127 4.24 -1.28 6.24
C TYR A 127 5.37 -2.25 6.54
N GLN A 128 6.28 -1.85 7.39
CA GLN A 128 7.26 -2.74 7.99
C GLN A 128 6.69 -3.30 9.30
N CYS A 129 6.20 -4.52 9.26
CA CYS A 129 5.68 -5.26 10.40
C CYS A 129 6.66 -6.33 10.85
N HIS A 130 7.55 -6.74 9.97
CA HIS A 130 8.49 -7.84 10.16
C HIS A 130 9.90 -7.42 9.75
N VAL A 131 10.91 -8.09 10.30
CA VAL A 131 12.32 -7.82 9.94
C VAL A 131 12.71 -8.41 8.58
N LEU A 132 11.93 -9.37 8.06
CA LEU A 132 12.23 -10.10 6.84
C LEU A 132 11.46 -9.62 5.61
N TRP A 133 10.30 -8.99 5.78
CA TRP A 133 9.46 -8.51 4.67
C TRP A 133 8.58 -7.35 5.06
N ASP A 134 8.14 -6.62 4.05
CA ASP A 134 7.12 -5.59 4.18
C ASP A 134 5.73 -6.19 3.96
N THR A 135 4.75 -5.64 4.66
CA THR A 135 3.34 -6.00 4.52
C THR A 135 2.63 -4.90 3.75
N MET A 136 1.81 -5.27 2.77
CA MET A 136 1.05 -4.32 1.96
C MET A 136 -0.44 -4.36 2.27
N ALA A 137 -1.04 -3.19 2.45
CA ALA A 137 -2.48 -3.01 2.50
C ALA A 137 -2.96 -2.37 1.19
N ARG A 138 -4.04 -2.91 0.61
CA ARG A 138 -4.65 -2.41 -0.61
C ARG A 138 -5.87 -1.56 -0.28
N ILE A 139 -6.01 -0.41 -0.96
CA ILE A 139 -7.17 0.50 -0.85
C ILE A 139 -7.67 0.82 -2.26
N GLY A 140 -8.95 0.69 -2.46
CA GLY A 140 -9.58 0.83 -3.77
C GLY A 140 -9.82 -0.52 -4.46
N PRO A 141 -10.16 -0.54 -5.75
CA PRO A 141 -9.99 0.54 -6.74
C PRO A 141 -10.97 1.71 -6.57
N VAL A 142 -10.53 2.89 -6.96
CA VAL A 142 -11.32 4.13 -6.96
C VAL A 142 -11.29 4.74 -8.36
N ARG A 143 -12.45 5.18 -8.84
CA ARG A 143 -12.55 5.87 -10.13
C ARG A 143 -12.47 7.38 -9.91
N VAL A 144 -11.65 8.06 -10.69
CA VAL A 144 -11.56 9.53 -10.74
C VAL A 144 -12.80 10.08 -11.44
N GLU A 145 -13.47 11.03 -10.80
CA GLU A 145 -14.65 11.74 -11.29
C GLU A 145 -14.30 12.97 -12.13
#